data_656638502d96445248f12d27378dc280
#
_entry.id   656638502d96445248f12d27378dc280
#
_cell.length_a   1.000
_cell.length_b   1.000
_cell.length_c   1.000
_cell.angle_alpha   90.00
_cell.angle_beta   90.00
_cell.angle_gamma   90.00
#
_symmetry.space_group_name_H-M   'P 1'
#
loop_
_entity.id
_entity.type
_entity.pdbx_description
1 polymer ?
#
loop_
_entity_poly.entity_id
_entity_poly.type
_entity_poly.pdbx_seq_one_letter_code
_entity_poly.pdbx_strand_id
1 'polypeptide(L)'
;NSEKDRAEHLMIVDLMRNDLGKICEFGSVDVSDLQKIFSFPSVHHMISRVFGTLKKHTHEMDIFAALFPGGSITGAPKEMAMKIIDGLEDYNRGIYTGSLGYITSDGDMDFNIAIRTMTIKDGKGIYPVGGGIVWDSNEEEEWNEAHDKIAVIKSLLSDNPQTIKQ
;
A
#
# COMPACT_ATOMS: atom_id res chain seq x y z
N ASN A 1 -12.91 5.00 -12.90
CA ASN A 1 -12.42 6.29 -13.46
C ASN A 1 -13.21 7.49 -12.91
N SER A 2 -13.45 7.51 -11.61
CA SER A 2 -14.11 8.65 -10.96
C SER A 2 -13.10 9.80 -10.77
N GLU A 3 -13.57 11.03 -10.65
CA GLU A 3 -12.72 12.16 -10.24
C GLU A 3 -12.13 11.92 -8.85
N LYS A 4 -12.87 11.26 -7.96
CA LYS A 4 -12.43 10.82 -6.63
C LYS A 4 -11.18 9.94 -6.74
N ASP A 5 -11.21 8.86 -7.55
CA ASP A 5 -10.07 7.96 -7.71
C ASP A 5 -8.82 8.67 -8.22
N ARG A 6 -9.00 9.62 -9.14
CA ARG A 6 -7.90 10.42 -9.68
C ARG A 6 -7.31 11.36 -8.65
N ALA A 7 -8.15 12.01 -7.86
CA ALA A 7 -7.71 12.92 -6.79
C ALA A 7 -6.95 12.17 -5.70
N GLU A 8 -7.46 11.02 -5.28
CA GLU A 8 -6.80 10.14 -4.31
C GLU A 8 -5.45 9.64 -4.84
N HIS A 9 -5.41 9.18 -6.09
CA HIS A 9 -4.16 8.74 -6.73
C HIS A 9 -3.12 9.86 -6.80
N LEU A 10 -3.52 11.08 -7.13
CA LEU A 10 -2.63 12.23 -7.19
C LEU A 10 -2.08 12.58 -5.81
N MET A 11 -2.91 12.52 -4.78
CA MET A 11 -2.48 12.72 -3.40
C MET A 11 -1.41 11.69 -3.00
N ILE A 12 -1.59 10.42 -3.37
CA ILE A 12 -0.60 9.36 -3.12
C ILE A 12 0.72 9.63 -3.86
N VAL A 13 0.65 10.06 -5.12
CA VAL A 13 1.83 10.42 -5.91
C VAL A 13 2.60 11.57 -5.26
N ASP A 14 1.91 12.61 -4.81
CA ASP A 14 2.55 13.75 -4.14
C ASP A 14 3.19 13.35 -2.79
N LEU A 15 2.55 12.45 -2.06
CA LEU A 15 3.10 11.91 -0.82
C LEU A 15 4.40 11.12 -1.08
N MET A 16 4.42 10.29 -2.12
CA MET A 16 5.64 9.57 -2.54
C MET A 16 6.74 10.50 -3.03
N ARG A 17 6.40 11.56 -3.78
CA ARG A 17 7.36 12.59 -4.17
C ARG A 17 7.99 13.28 -2.98
N ASN A 18 7.18 13.62 -1.97
CA ASN A 18 7.67 14.21 -0.73
C ASN A 18 8.61 13.24 0.03
N ASP A 19 8.25 11.97 0.14
CA ASP A 19 9.09 10.97 0.82
C ASP A 19 10.43 10.76 0.09
N LEU A 20 10.42 10.60 -1.24
CA LEU A 20 11.64 10.54 -2.05
C LEU A 20 12.47 11.82 -1.96
N GLY A 21 11.84 12.98 -1.89
CA GLY A 21 12.53 14.27 -1.77
C GLY A 21 13.42 14.39 -0.52
N LYS A 22 13.17 13.60 0.52
CA LYS A 22 14.00 13.57 1.73
C LYS A 22 15.39 12.95 1.47
N ILE A 23 15.45 11.95 0.58
CA ILE A 23 16.65 11.13 0.32
C ILE A 23 17.25 11.34 -1.07
N CYS A 24 16.53 11.96 -2.00
CA CYS A 24 16.99 12.24 -3.36
C CYS A 24 17.67 13.61 -3.48
N GLU A 25 18.51 13.77 -4.50
CA GLU A 25 19.13 15.05 -4.88
C GLU A 25 18.03 16.06 -5.23
N PHE A 26 18.27 17.32 -4.89
CA PHE A 26 17.30 18.39 -5.15
C PHE A 26 17.01 18.51 -6.64
N GLY A 27 15.73 18.52 -6.99
CA GLY A 27 15.25 18.62 -8.37
C GLY A 27 15.34 17.33 -9.19
N SER A 28 15.78 16.20 -8.61
CA SER A 28 15.86 14.91 -9.31
C SER A 28 14.58 14.06 -9.23
N VAL A 29 13.66 14.40 -8.30
CA VAL A 29 12.43 13.65 -8.16
C VAL A 29 11.45 14.02 -9.27
N ASP A 30 11.05 13.03 -10.06
CA ASP A 30 10.14 13.20 -11.19
C ASP A 30 9.07 12.10 -11.22
N VAL A 31 8.06 12.27 -12.09
CA VAL A 31 6.91 11.35 -12.23
C VAL A 31 6.77 10.97 -13.70
N SER A 32 6.68 9.68 -13.98
CA SER A 32 6.30 9.18 -15.30
C SER A 32 4.99 8.40 -15.24
N ASP A 33 4.35 8.22 -16.37
CA ASP A 33 3.08 7.50 -16.52
C ASP A 33 1.97 8.01 -15.57
N LEU A 34 1.93 9.31 -15.29
CA LEU A 34 0.98 9.89 -14.35
C LEU A 34 -0.45 9.47 -14.69
N GLN A 35 -1.12 8.77 -13.73
CA GLN A 35 -2.50 8.29 -13.86
C GLN A 35 -2.77 7.42 -15.10
N LYS A 36 -1.77 6.71 -15.60
CA LYS A 36 -1.94 5.84 -16.76
C LYS A 36 -2.70 4.57 -16.40
N ILE A 37 -3.68 4.25 -17.24
CA ILE A 37 -4.48 3.04 -17.07
C ILE A 37 -3.79 1.86 -17.75
N PHE A 38 -3.52 0.83 -16.98
CA PHE A 38 -3.05 -0.47 -17.45
C PHE A 38 -4.20 -1.47 -17.33
N SER A 39 -4.52 -2.13 -18.43
CA SER A 39 -5.59 -3.13 -18.50
C SER A 39 -5.01 -4.53 -18.41
N PHE A 40 -5.46 -5.28 -17.42
CA PHE A 40 -5.18 -6.69 -17.24
C PHE A 40 -6.47 -7.50 -17.50
N PRO A 41 -6.41 -8.82 -17.71
CA PRO A 41 -7.60 -9.62 -18.05
C PRO A 41 -8.77 -9.49 -17.08
N SER A 42 -8.51 -9.27 -15.79
CA SER A 42 -9.54 -9.21 -14.74
C SER A 42 -9.69 -7.84 -14.09
N VAL A 43 -8.80 -6.87 -14.37
CA VAL A 43 -8.78 -5.61 -13.65
C VAL A 43 -8.08 -4.50 -14.45
N HIS A 44 -8.50 -3.26 -14.22
CA HIS A 44 -7.80 -2.07 -14.71
C HIS A 44 -7.11 -1.39 -13.53
N HIS A 45 -5.81 -1.11 -13.67
CA HIS A 45 -5.04 -0.38 -12.66
C HIS A 45 -4.61 0.98 -13.17
N MET A 46 -4.82 2.01 -12.36
CA MET A 46 -4.21 3.32 -12.55
C MET A 46 -2.82 3.29 -11.90
N ILE A 47 -1.78 3.52 -12.69
CA ILE A 47 -0.39 3.44 -12.25
C ILE A 47 0.32 4.75 -12.55
N SER A 48 1.13 5.20 -11.61
CA SER A 48 2.14 6.25 -11.80
C SER A 48 3.47 5.74 -11.26
N ARG A 49 4.57 6.27 -11.80
CA ARG A 49 5.92 5.98 -11.33
C ARG A 49 6.54 7.24 -10.80
N VAL A 50 7.04 7.18 -9.57
CA VAL A 50 7.82 8.26 -8.96
C VAL A 50 9.25 7.76 -8.79
N PHE A 51 10.22 8.53 -9.22
CA PHE A 51 11.63 8.17 -9.19
C PHE A 51 12.50 9.38 -8.90
N GLY A 52 13.76 9.14 -8.53
CA GLY A 52 14.73 10.20 -8.27
C GLY A 52 16.14 9.62 -8.10
N THR A 53 17.14 10.50 -8.13
CA THR A 53 18.54 10.16 -7.90
C THR A 53 18.84 10.28 -6.42
N LEU A 54 19.29 9.20 -5.77
CA LEU A 54 19.66 9.24 -4.35
C LEU A 54 20.82 10.19 -4.09
N LYS A 55 20.81 10.86 -2.95
CA LYS A 55 21.95 11.62 -2.45
C LYS A 55 23.14 10.68 -2.25
N LYS A 56 24.35 11.22 -2.45
CA LYS A 56 25.58 10.46 -2.18
C LYS A 56 25.61 9.97 -0.73
N HIS A 57 26.03 8.75 -0.54
CA HIS A 57 26.13 8.10 0.78
C HIS A 57 24.81 7.84 1.51
N THR A 58 23.67 7.84 0.80
CA THR A 58 22.40 7.37 1.36
C THR A 58 22.51 5.88 1.63
N HIS A 59 22.30 5.49 2.88
CA HIS A 59 22.29 4.09 3.30
C HIS A 59 20.92 3.45 3.06
N GLU A 60 20.87 2.14 2.88
CA GLU A 60 19.61 1.41 2.64
C GLU A 60 18.59 1.67 3.77
N MET A 61 19.05 1.80 5.01
CA MET A 61 18.18 2.10 6.15
C MET A 61 17.61 3.53 6.11
N ASP A 62 18.30 4.48 5.48
CA ASP A 62 17.76 5.84 5.28
C ASP A 62 16.61 5.81 4.27
N ILE A 63 16.72 4.94 3.26
CA ILE A 63 15.65 4.70 2.28
C ILE A 63 14.40 4.15 3.00
N PHE A 64 14.57 3.14 3.85
CA PHE A 64 13.47 2.61 4.65
C PHE A 64 12.86 3.67 5.57
N ALA A 65 13.67 4.41 6.30
CA ALA A 65 13.20 5.44 7.22
C ALA A 65 12.40 6.56 6.51
N ALA A 66 12.75 6.87 5.27
CA ALA A 66 12.04 7.87 4.47
C ALA A 66 10.74 7.36 3.86
N LEU A 67 10.76 6.14 3.31
CA LEU A 67 9.66 5.60 2.51
C LEU A 67 8.67 4.75 3.32
N PHE A 68 9.11 4.14 4.42
CA PHE A 68 8.28 3.25 5.20
C PHE A 68 7.79 3.91 6.51
N PRO A 69 6.54 3.64 6.92
CA PRO A 69 5.50 2.97 6.14
C PRO A 69 5.03 3.81 4.94
N GLY A 70 4.55 3.14 3.89
CA GLY A 70 4.10 3.81 2.67
C GLY A 70 2.93 4.78 2.93
N GLY A 71 2.93 5.92 2.27
CA GLY A 71 1.87 6.91 2.40
C GLY A 71 0.49 6.41 1.97
N SER A 72 0.45 5.52 0.97
CA SER A 72 -0.79 4.92 0.45
C SER A 72 -1.53 4.02 1.44
N ILE A 73 -0.86 3.57 2.51
CA ILE A 73 -1.43 2.67 3.53
C ILE A 73 -1.51 3.33 4.91
N THR A 74 -1.13 4.58 5.00
CA THR A 74 -1.22 5.41 6.22
C THR A 74 -2.11 6.62 5.99
N GLY A 75 -1.65 7.63 5.30
CA GLY A 75 -2.35 8.88 4.99
C GLY A 75 -1.44 10.09 5.05
N ALA A 76 -2.05 11.27 4.88
CA ALA A 76 -1.36 12.55 4.92
C ALA A 76 -2.03 13.49 5.95
N PRO A 77 -1.28 14.13 6.86
CA PRO A 77 0.15 13.92 7.15
C PRO A 77 0.46 12.55 7.79
N LYS A 78 1.52 11.88 7.34
CA LYS A 78 1.85 10.49 7.70
C LYS A 78 1.86 10.23 9.21
N GLU A 79 2.60 11.02 9.98
CA GLU A 79 2.71 10.83 11.42
C GLU A 79 1.37 10.97 12.16
N MET A 80 0.52 11.91 11.74
CA MET A 80 -0.80 12.11 12.33
C MET A 80 -1.71 10.93 11.99
N ALA A 81 -1.73 10.51 10.73
CA ALA A 81 -2.51 9.37 10.29
C ALA A 81 -2.13 8.09 11.05
N MET A 82 -0.83 7.83 11.24
CA MET A 82 -0.34 6.69 12.03
C MET A 82 -0.84 6.73 13.48
N LYS A 83 -0.81 7.91 14.14
CA LYS A 83 -1.32 8.07 15.51
C LYS A 83 -2.84 7.83 15.59
N ILE A 84 -3.59 8.26 14.59
CA ILE A 84 -5.04 8.03 14.53
C ILE A 84 -5.33 6.54 14.35
N ILE A 85 -4.62 5.87 13.43
CA ILE A 85 -4.74 4.44 13.20
C ILE A 85 -4.44 3.66 14.48
N ASP A 86 -3.34 3.96 15.16
CA ASP A 86 -2.95 3.32 16.42
C ASP A 86 -4.00 3.50 17.53
N GLY A 87 -4.68 4.64 17.54
CA GLY A 87 -5.75 4.91 18.49
C GLY A 87 -7.11 4.33 18.17
N LEU A 88 -7.35 3.97 16.90
CA LEU A 88 -8.64 3.44 16.44
C LEU A 88 -8.65 1.92 16.28
N GLU A 89 -7.52 1.32 15.90
CA GLU A 89 -7.40 -0.12 15.73
C GLU A 89 -7.01 -0.78 17.06
N ASP A 90 -7.82 -1.71 17.51
CA ASP A 90 -7.62 -2.47 18.76
C ASP A 90 -6.77 -3.75 18.56
N TYR A 91 -6.14 -3.90 17.39
CA TYR A 91 -5.30 -5.03 17.02
C TYR A 91 -3.99 -4.59 16.37
N ASN A 92 -2.98 -5.45 16.42
CA ASN A 92 -1.73 -5.21 15.72
C ASN A 92 -1.83 -5.69 14.27
N ARG A 93 -1.51 -4.83 13.31
CA ARG A 93 -1.53 -5.14 11.86
C ARG A 93 -0.58 -6.27 11.48
N GLY A 94 0.50 -6.49 12.24
CA GLY A 94 1.51 -7.48 11.93
C GLY A 94 2.20 -7.18 10.60
N ILE A 95 2.17 -8.15 9.67
CA ILE A 95 2.73 -7.96 8.33
C ILE A 95 1.84 -7.10 7.42
N TYR A 96 0.54 -7.01 7.72
CA TYR A 96 -0.39 -6.20 6.94
C TYR A 96 0.04 -4.74 6.92
N THR A 97 0.07 -4.14 5.72
CA THR A 97 0.63 -2.81 5.47
C THR A 97 2.13 -2.66 5.78
N GLY A 98 2.80 -3.75 6.10
CA GLY A 98 4.23 -3.85 6.17
C GLY A 98 4.88 -3.95 4.79
N SER A 99 6.07 -4.52 4.72
CA SER A 99 6.81 -4.70 3.49
C SER A 99 7.53 -6.04 3.46
N LEU A 100 7.57 -6.65 2.30
CA LEU A 100 8.35 -7.85 2.02
C LEU A 100 9.22 -7.59 0.80
N GLY A 101 10.47 -8.03 0.85
CA GLY A 101 11.39 -7.82 -0.24
C GLY A 101 12.76 -8.40 0.01
N TYR A 102 13.73 -7.95 -0.75
CA TYR A 102 15.11 -8.41 -0.66
C TYR A 102 16.10 -7.26 -0.90
N ILE A 103 17.29 -7.44 -0.39
CA ILE A 103 18.46 -6.62 -0.68
C ILE A 103 19.53 -7.56 -1.19
N THR A 104 20.12 -7.25 -2.32
CA THR A 104 21.21 -8.03 -2.92
C THR A 104 22.58 -7.59 -2.37
N SER A 105 23.61 -8.38 -2.62
CA SER A 105 24.97 -8.09 -2.15
C SER A 105 25.61 -6.86 -2.79
N ASP A 106 25.11 -6.43 -3.94
CA ASP A 106 25.52 -5.24 -4.68
C ASP A 106 24.67 -4.00 -4.36
N GLY A 107 23.69 -4.14 -3.44
CA GLY A 107 22.91 -3.04 -2.91
C GLY A 107 21.57 -2.79 -3.63
N ASP A 108 21.22 -3.57 -4.64
CA ASP A 108 19.89 -3.50 -5.25
C ASP A 108 18.83 -3.97 -4.26
N MET A 109 17.69 -3.30 -4.27
CA MET A 109 16.59 -3.57 -3.34
C MET A 109 15.27 -3.58 -4.11
N ASP A 110 14.39 -4.52 -3.74
CA ASP A 110 13.01 -4.55 -4.23
C ASP A 110 12.07 -4.94 -3.08
N PHE A 111 11.07 -4.10 -2.82
CA PHE A 111 10.11 -4.26 -1.72
C PHE A 111 8.71 -3.93 -2.18
N ASN A 112 7.76 -4.78 -1.81
CA ASN A 112 6.34 -4.49 -1.98
C ASN A 112 5.76 -3.83 -0.72
N ILE A 113 4.50 -3.40 -0.84
CA ILE A 113 3.62 -3.17 0.32
C ILE A 113 2.84 -4.46 0.54
N ALA A 114 2.87 -4.99 1.77
CA ALA A 114 2.20 -6.24 2.14
C ALA A 114 0.69 -6.01 2.36
N ILE A 115 -0.01 -5.71 1.26
CA ILE A 115 -1.47 -5.76 1.16
C ILE A 115 -1.87 -7.02 0.39
N ARG A 116 -3.14 -7.43 0.44
CA ARG A 116 -3.61 -8.67 -0.21
C ARG A 116 -2.77 -9.89 0.20
N THR A 117 -2.29 -9.88 1.44
CA THR A 117 -1.38 -10.88 1.99
C THR A 117 -2.05 -11.62 3.13
N MET A 118 -2.05 -12.95 3.08
CA MET A 118 -2.57 -13.82 4.13
C MET A 118 -1.44 -14.28 5.05
N THR A 119 -1.65 -14.18 6.34
CA THR A 119 -0.79 -14.81 7.34
C THR A 119 -1.43 -16.10 7.82
N ILE A 120 -0.70 -17.21 7.77
CA ILE A 120 -1.17 -18.51 8.27
C ILE A 120 -0.29 -18.89 9.46
N LYS A 121 -0.92 -19.10 10.62
CA LYS A 121 -0.25 -19.55 11.85
C LYS A 121 -1.17 -20.51 12.60
N ASP A 122 -0.62 -21.62 13.05
CA ASP A 122 -1.33 -22.63 13.85
C ASP A 122 -2.67 -23.08 13.24
N GLY A 123 -2.68 -23.26 11.91
CA GLY A 123 -3.88 -23.67 11.16
C GLY A 123 -4.94 -22.57 10.96
N LYS A 124 -4.66 -21.34 11.40
CA LYS A 124 -5.55 -20.19 11.21
C LYS A 124 -4.98 -19.24 10.17
N GLY A 125 -5.81 -18.83 9.21
CA GLY A 125 -5.49 -17.81 8.22
C GLY A 125 -6.08 -16.46 8.61
N ILE A 126 -5.27 -15.41 8.58
CA ILE A 126 -5.70 -14.00 8.74
C ILE A 126 -5.40 -13.28 7.44
N TYR A 127 -6.42 -12.69 6.85
CA TYR A 127 -6.33 -11.91 5.61
C TYR A 127 -6.94 -10.52 5.82
N PRO A 128 -6.14 -9.55 6.27
CA PRO A 128 -6.62 -8.20 6.53
C PRO A 128 -6.94 -7.47 5.23
N VAL A 129 -7.99 -6.66 5.27
CA VAL A 129 -8.38 -5.77 4.18
C VAL A 129 -8.78 -4.42 4.75
N GLY A 130 -8.70 -3.38 3.91
CA GLY A 130 -9.11 -2.03 4.26
C GLY A 130 -9.14 -1.15 3.02
N GLY A 131 -9.60 0.08 3.18
CA GLY A 131 -9.67 1.11 2.15
C GLY A 131 -9.02 2.41 2.58
N GLY A 132 -8.88 3.36 1.67
CA GLY A 132 -8.50 4.73 1.97
C GLY A 132 -9.75 5.53 2.34
N ILE A 133 -9.77 6.10 3.54
CA ILE A 133 -10.88 6.96 3.99
C ILE A 133 -10.50 8.41 3.73
N VAL A 134 -11.32 9.09 2.97
CA VAL A 134 -11.21 10.51 2.65
C VAL A 134 -12.47 11.27 3.07
N TRP A 135 -12.45 12.61 3.00
CA TRP A 135 -13.58 13.42 3.45
C TRP A 135 -14.90 13.07 2.75
N ASP A 136 -14.84 12.74 1.46
CA ASP A 136 -16.00 12.41 0.65
C ASP A 136 -16.34 10.90 0.65
N SER A 137 -15.70 10.10 1.50
CA SER A 137 -15.99 8.67 1.62
C SER A 137 -17.38 8.44 2.18
N ASN A 138 -18.08 7.47 1.61
CA ASN A 138 -19.33 6.94 2.10
C ASN A 138 -19.09 5.62 2.83
N GLU A 139 -19.59 5.47 4.05
CA GLU A 139 -19.36 4.30 4.90
C GLU A 139 -19.77 2.99 4.23
N GLU A 140 -20.92 2.95 3.57
CA GLU A 140 -21.41 1.74 2.91
C GLU A 140 -20.59 1.38 1.68
N GLU A 141 -20.14 2.36 0.91
CA GLU A 141 -19.27 2.14 -0.25
C GLU A 141 -17.90 1.61 0.17
N GLU A 142 -17.28 2.19 1.20
CA GLU A 142 -15.98 1.74 1.74
C GLU A 142 -16.09 0.31 2.31
N TRP A 143 -17.18 0.00 2.98
CA TRP A 143 -17.46 -1.34 3.49
C TRP A 143 -17.62 -2.35 2.36
N ASN A 144 -18.35 -2.01 1.30
CA ASN A 144 -18.50 -2.86 0.12
C ASN A 144 -17.17 -3.07 -0.60
N GLU A 145 -16.35 -2.02 -0.75
CA GLU A 145 -15.01 -2.13 -1.32
C GLU A 145 -14.13 -3.10 -0.53
N ALA A 146 -14.17 -3.03 0.80
CA ALA A 146 -13.45 -3.99 1.65
C ALA A 146 -13.93 -5.44 1.41
N HIS A 147 -15.24 -5.64 1.21
CA HIS A 147 -15.81 -6.96 0.88
C HIS A 147 -15.39 -7.47 -0.50
N ASP A 148 -15.33 -6.60 -1.49
CA ASP A 148 -14.85 -6.96 -2.83
C ASP A 148 -13.38 -7.40 -2.80
N LYS A 149 -12.57 -6.78 -1.94
CA LYS A 149 -11.16 -7.14 -1.75
C LYS A 149 -10.95 -8.55 -1.20
N ILE A 150 -11.92 -9.11 -0.47
CA ILE A 150 -11.86 -10.49 0.05
C ILE A 150 -12.60 -11.50 -0.82
N ALA A 151 -13.30 -11.08 -1.87
CA ALA A 151 -14.12 -11.95 -2.70
C ALA A 151 -13.33 -13.14 -3.30
N VAL A 152 -12.10 -12.89 -3.77
CA VAL A 152 -11.21 -13.93 -4.31
C VAL A 152 -10.89 -15.00 -3.26
N ILE A 153 -10.62 -14.60 -2.02
CA ILE A 153 -10.33 -15.56 -0.94
C ILE A 153 -11.59 -16.34 -0.58
N LYS A 154 -12.74 -15.67 -0.51
CA LYS A 154 -14.02 -16.35 -0.25
C LYS A 154 -14.34 -17.41 -1.32
N SER A 155 -14.09 -17.13 -2.60
CA SER A 155 -14.32 -18.13 -3.67
C SER A 155 -13.40 -19.33 -3.53
N LEU A 156 -12.11 -19.13 -3.25
CA LEU A 156 -11.15 -20.22 -3.04
C LEU A 156 -11.52 -21.11 -1.84
N LEU A 157 -12.11 -20.53 -0.80
CA LEU A 157 -12.56 -21.28 0.39
C LEU A 157 -13.88 -22.02 0.14
N SER A 158 -14.79 -21.47 -0.67
CA SER A 158 -16.06 -22.13 -1.03
C SER A 158 -15.86 -23.32 -1.97
N ASP A 159 -14.86 -23.26 -2.86
CA ASP A 159 -14.54 -24.36 -3.77
C ASP A 159 -13.81 -25.53 -3.08
N ASN A 160 -13.37 -25.35 -1.82
CA ASN A 160 -12.66 -26.37 -1.04
C ASN A 160 -13.17 -26.45 0.42
N PRO A 161 -14.42 -26.91 0.65
CA PRO A 161 -15.08 -26.86 1.97
C PRO A 161 -14.40 -27.72 3.05
N GLN A 162 -13.39 -28.52 2.72
CA GLN A 162 -12.59 -29.28 3.71
C GLN A 162 -11.54 -28.44 4.45
N THR A 163 -11.31 -27.21 4.05
CA THR A 163 -10.26 -26.36 4.62
C THR A 163 -10.76 -25.45 5.75
N ILE A 164 -12.09 -25.36 5.96
CA ILE A 164 -12.69 -24.56 7.04
C ILE A 164 -13.13 -25.50 8.15
N LYS A 165 -12.22 -25.85 9.05
CA LYS A 165 -12.64 -26.26 10.40
C LYS A 165 -12.76 -24.97 11.23
N GLN A 166 -14.00 -24.70 11.63
CA GLN A 166 -14.36 -23.64 12.59
C GLN A 166 -13.60 -23.82 13.91
#